data_c7566fa34be7280c8b0c215c87066fbd
#
_entry.id   c7566fa34be7280c8b0c215c87066fbd
#
_cell.length_a   1.000
_cell.length_b   1.000
_cell.length_c   1.000
_cell.angle_alpha   90.00
_cell.angle_beta   90.00
_cell.angle_gamma   90.00
#
_symmetry.space_group_name_H-M   'P 1'
#
loop_
_entity.id
_entity.type
_entity.pdbx_description
1 polymer ?
#
loop_
_entity_poly.entity_id
_entity_poly.type
_entity_poly.pdbx_seq_one_letter_code
_entity_poly.pdbx_strand_id
1 'polypeptide(L)'
;MPYSATLKILSMRVEFNIARRLSSRKNGLRVGVMERVATFATTISVAVIIVTLSVVVGFKQSIDELITGASAEIVVTAPQSRGVVSPVTIETSAELKAILECDDIVRYSPYTAKEGVVKSDENIVGVMLKGVDSLYDCSFLQSHIVEGTLPRLSGEPRSRDVLVSSHIAQQMDVVVGDRIEMVFVDGESGLLRDRFTVCGIFDTGIDVIDNTLVISDIRNLARFYDGASDRVTGYELWLRPEADAEVVAKRLNAELIDLYMLTEQNVEAFTTQSIFPNLFGWLATHDVNALFITVIMIIVALLNMTTALLIIVLERQRMIGELRAMGMRRGGVVRIFVYRAMFIISRGVVQGAIIGVAICLVQHIWGVVPLPSEGYILTTVPAALCWGRWLVAVVATIIIALVVMILPAMLAAQVSPSKAIRYE
;
A
#
# COMPACT_ATOMS: atom_id res chain seq x y z
N MET A 1 28.68 24.69 42.10
CA MET A 1 27.86 23.61 41.51
C MET A 1 28.41 22.86 40.27
N PRO A 2 29.63 23.04 39.77
CA PRO A 2 30.13 22.25 38.61
C PRO A 2 30.70 20.86 38.97
N TYR A 3 31.12 20.61 40.23
CA TYR A 3 31.70 19.34 40.62
C TYR A 3 30.76 18.12 40.56
N SER A 4 29.47 18.28 40.75
CA SER A 4 28.51 17.18 40.71
C SER A 4 28.23 16.68 39.27
N ALA A 5 28.30 17.54 38.28
CA ALA A 5 28.11 17.19 36.86
C ALA A 5 29.32 16.40 36.33
N THR A 6 30.56 16.81 36.67
CA THR A 6 31.78 16.13 36.25
C THR A 6 31.90 14.73 36.83
N LEU A 7 31.56 14.55 38.11
CA LEU A 7 31.50 13.24 38.77
C LEU A 7 30.43 12.33 38.13
N LYS A 8 29.30 12.86 37.71
CA LYS A 8 28.23 12.11 37.05
C LYS A 8 28.65 11.64 35.64
N ILE A 9 29.37 12.48 34.90
CA ILE A 9 29.92 12.13 33.57
C ILE A 9 31.02 11.09 33.70
N LEU A 10 31.91 11.20 34.74
CA LEU A 10 32.95 10.21 35.00
C LEU A 10 32.37 8.84 35.38
N SER A 11 31.34 8.81 36.24
CA SER A 11 30.64 7.58 36.58
C SER A 11 29.96 6.92 35.41
N MET A 12 29.32 7.68 34.48
CA MET A 12 28.72 7.16 33.27
C MET A 12 29.77 6.55 32.32
N ARG A 13 30.95 7.14 32.19
CA ARG A 13 32.05 6.56 31.38
C ARG A 13 32.56 5.24 31.95
N VAL A 14 32.65 5.12 33.25
CA VAL A 14 33.07 3.87 33.94
C VAL A 14 32.02 2.77 33.70
N GLU A 15 30.74 3.07 33.91
CA GLU A 15 29.64 2.14 33.72
C GLU A 15 29.55 1.64 32.27
N PHE A 16 29.72 2.54 31.31
CA PHE A 16 29.77 2.21 29.86
C PHE A 16 30.97 1.32 29.51
N ASN A 17 32.17 1.62 30.05
CA ASN A 17 33.37 0.81 29.83
C ASN A 17 33.24 -0.59 30.44
N ILE A 18 32.62 -0.72 31.61
CA ILE A 18 32.31 -2.01 32.22
C ILE A 18 31.34 -2.79 31.33
N ALA A 19 30.25 -2.16 30.87
CA ALA A 19 29.29 -2.80 29.98
C ALA A 19 29.94 -3.28 28.68
N ARG A 20 30.81 -2.47 28.07
CA ARG A 20 31.55 -2.80 26.83
C ARG A 20 32.51 -3.97 27.03
N ARG A 21 33.26 -4.00 28.14
CA ARG A 21 34.17 -5.12 28.48
C ARG A 21 33.41 -6.41 28.78
N LEU A 22 32.23 -6.33 29.38
CA LEU A 22 31.35 -7.47 29.61
C LEU A 22 30.76 -8.05 28.31
N SER A 23 30.57 -7.23 27.29
CA SER A 23 30.13 -7.64 25.95
C SER A 23 31.30 -8.19 25.09
N SER A 24 32.55 -8.05 25.54
CA SER A 24 33.72 -8.56 24.80
C SER A 24 33.91 -10.06 25.06
N ARG A 25 34.21 -10.79 23.98
CA ARG A 25 34.16 -12.23 23.73
C ARG A 25 34.99 -13.14 24.67
N LYS A 26 35.69 -12.60 25.67
CA LYS A 26 36.70 -13.36 26.46
C LYS A 26 36.18 -14.04 27.73
N ASN A 27 34.93 -13.84 28.14
CA ASN A 27 34.48 -14.30 29.46
C ASN A 27 33.24 -15.21 29.42
N GLY A 28 33.44 -16.50 29.21
CA GLY A 28 32.49 -17.57 29.49
C GLY A 28 31.63 -18.02 28.28
N LEU A 29 31.72 -19.31 27.96
CA LEU A 29 31.01 -19.95 26.84
C LEU A 29 29.48 -19.81 26.92
N ARG A 30 28.87 -19.91 28.13
CA ARG A 30 27.40 -19.90 28.29
C ARG A 30 26.78 -18.53 28.12
N VAL A 31 27.40 -17.46 28.65
CA VAL A 31 26.90 -16.07 28.44
C VAL A 31 26.90 -15.67 26.98
N GLY A 32 27.92 -16.12 26.24
CA GLY A 32 27.99 -15.85 24.79
C GLY A 32 26.90 -16.54 23.99
N VAL A 33 26.35 -17.67 24.41
CA VAL A 33 25.24 -18.38 23.75
C VAL A 33 23.95 -17.61 23.94
N MET A 34 23.59 -17.20 25.17
CA MET A 34 22.36 -16.45 25.43
C MET A 34 22.33 -15.08 24.72
N GLU A 35 23.48 -14.38 24.69
CA GLU A 35 23.60 -13.13 23.93
C GLU A 35 23.36 -13.34 22.42
N ARG A 36 23.88 -14.44 21.87
CA ARG A 36 23.64 -14.80 20.48
C ARG A 36 22.16 -15.12 20.19
N VAL A 37 21.52 -15.90 21.06
CA VAL A 37 20.09 -16.24 20.93
C VAL A 37 19.25 -14.97 20.99
N ALA A 38 19.51 -14.07 21.94
CA ALA A 38 18.80 -12.80 22.02
C ALA A 38 19.02 -11.91 20.80
N THR A 39 20.27 -11.79 20.33
CA THR A 39 20.59 -11.04 19.11
C THR A 39 19.88 -11.64 17.90
N PHE A 40 19.91 -12.96 17.74
CA PHE A 40 19.27 -13.67 16.63
C PHE A 40 17.73 -13.49 16.63
N ALA A 41 17.09 -13.62 17.81
CA ALA A 41 15.67 -13.38 17.96
C ALA A 41 15.28 -11.93 17.58
N THR A 42 16.07 -10.94 18.05
CA THR A 42 15.86 -9.54 17.68
C THR A 42 16.07 -9.31 16.18
N THR A 43 17.08 -9.96 15.58
CA THR A 43 17.36 -9.93 14.14
C THR A 43 16.16 -10.41 13.33
N ILE A 44 15.62 -11.58 13.68
CA ILE A 44 14.43 -12.13 12.99
C ILE A 44 13.24 -11.19 13.15
N SER A 45 12.95 -10.72 14.37
CA SER A 45 11.81 -9.84 14.61
C SER A 45 11.87 -8.56 13.79
N VAL A 46 13.03 -7.91 13.74
CA VAL A 46 13.21 -6.68 12.94
C VAL A 46 13.13 -6.96 11.43
N ALA A 47 13.71 -8.07 10.97
CA ALA A 47 13.62 -8.47 9.57
C ALA A 47 12.17 -8.72 9.15
N VAL A 48 11.40 -9.44 9.98
CA VAL A 48 9.96 -9.69 9.72
C VAL A 48 9.16 -8.39 9.71
N ILE A 49 9.40 -7.47 10.64
CA ILE A 49 8.73 -6.16 10.65
C ILE A 49 8.97 -5.40 9.35
N ILE A 50 10.23 -5.35 8.88
CA ILE A 50 10.59 -4.65 7.63
C ILE A 50 9.91 -5.31 6.44
N VAL A 51 9.95 -6.64 6.33
CA VAL A 51 9.33 -7.37 5.22
C VAL A 51 7.81 -7.18 5.24
N THR A 52 7.16 -7.31 6.39
CA THR A 52 5.71 -7.11 6.53
C THR A 52 5.28 -5.71 6.07
N LEU A 53 5.98 -4.67 6.54
CA LEU A 53 5.69 -3.29 6.14
C LEU A 53 5.93 -3.08 4.65
N SER A 54 6.99 -3.65 4.10
CA SER A 54 7.32 -3.56 2.67
C SER A 54 6.24 -4.20 1.79
N VAL A 55 5.79 -5.40 2.16
CA VAL A 55 4.75 -6.13 1.42
C VAL A 55 3.41 -5.39 1.48
N VAL A 56 2.97 -4.96 2.69
CA VAL A 56 1.67 -4.26 2.83
C VAL A 56 1.66 -2.94 2.08
N VAL A 57 2.74 -2.15 2.18
CA VAL A 57 2.85 -0.89 1.44
C VAL A 57 2.91 -1.15 -0.05
N GLY A 58 3.69 -2.15 -0.48
CA GLY A 58 3.81 -2.54 -1.88
C GLY A 58 2.47 -2.97 -2.47
N PHE A 59 1.73 -3.81 -1.75
CA PHE A 59 0.39 -4.23 -2.15
C PHE A 59 -0.55 -3.06 -2.37
N LYS A 60 -0.57 -2.13 -1.40
CA LYS A 60 -1.42 -0.94 -1.48
C LYS A 60 -1.05 -0.04 -2.67
N GLN A 61 0.24 0.22 -2.88
CA GLN A 61 0.71 1.03 -4.00
C GLN A 61 0.41 0.37 -5.34
N SER A 62 0.70 -0.93 -5.49
CA SER A 62 0.45 -1.62 -6.76
C SER A 62 -1.03 -1.69 -7.12
N ILE A 63 -1.92 -1.89 -6.15
CA ILE A 63 -3.37 -1.87 -6.40
C ILE A 63 -3.85 -0.45 -6.71
N ASP A 64 -3.36 0.56 -5.99
CA ASP A 64 -3.70 1.95 -6.26
C ASP A 64 -3.25 2.37 -7.66
N GLU A 65 -2.02 2.04 -8.07
CA GLU A 65 -1.49 2.27 -9.41
C GLU A 65 -2.30 1.54 -10.51
N LEU A 66 -2.72 0.31 -10.26
CA LEU A 66 -3.53 -0.46 -11.22
C LEU A 66 -4.92 0.18 -11.40
N ILE A 67 -5.57 0.58 -10.32
CA ILE A 67 -6.92 1.13 -10.37
C ILE A 67 -6.90 2.55 -10.94
N THR A 68 -5.98 3.40 -10.49
CA THR A 68 -5.84 4.77 -11.00
C THR A 68 -5.30 4.80 -12.42
N GLY A 69 -4.56 3.76 -12.83
CA GLY A 69 -4.14 3.58 -14.22
C GLY A 69 -5.30 3.17 -15.16
N ALA A 70 -6.20 2.32 -14.67
CA ALA A 70 -7.37 1.86 -15.43
C ALA A 70 -8.54 2.87 -15.42
N SER A 71 -8.58 3.75 -14.41
CA SER A 71 -9.50 4.87 -14.22
C SER A 71 -8.66 6.10 -13.85
N ALA A 72 -9.23 7.25 -13.59
CA ALA A 72 -8.50 8.40 -13.09
C ALA A 72 -8.58 8.48 -11.55
N GLU A 73 -7.82 9.35 -10.90
CA GLU A 73 -7.89 9.56 -9.44
C GLU A 73 -9.23 10.12 -9.00
N ILE A 74 -9.87 10.96 -9.83
CA ILE A 74 -11.19 11.54 -9.58
C ILE A 74 -12.07 11.35 -10.81
N VAL A 75 -13.33 10.99 -10.57
CA VAL A 75 -14.37 10.92 -11.60
C VAL A 75 -15.49 11.90 -11.24
N VAL A 76 -15.78 12.81 -12.16
CA VAL A 76 -16.89 13.78 -12.04
C VAL A 76 -18.07 13.29 -12.88
N THR A 77 -19.18 12.95 -12.21
CA THR A 77 -20.35 12.35 -12.85
C THR A 77 -21.62 12.66 -12.06
N ALA A 78 -22.78 12.34 -12.60
CA ALA A 78 -24.03 12.43 -11.84
C ALA A 78 -24.04 11.39 -10.69
N PRO A 79 -24.46 11.74 -9.46
CA PRO A 79 -24.49 10.83 -8.32
C PRO A 79 -25.26 9.54 -8.59
N GLN A 80 -26.32 9.59 -9.40
CA GLN A 80 -27.10 8.42 -9.79
C GLN A 80 -26.32 7.45 -10.69
N SER A 81 -25.25 7.89 -11.34
CA SER A 81 -24.39 7.05 -12.20
C SER A 81 -23.38 6.21 -11.41
N ARG A 82 -23.28 6.41 -10.09
CA ARG A 82 -22.36 5.68 -9.24
C ARG A 82 -22.83 4.23 -9.02
N GLY A 83 -22.23 3.31 -9.76
CA GLY A 83 -22.51 1.87 -9.61
C GLY A 83 -23.86 1.41 -10.16
N VAL A 84 -24.46 2.16 -11.06
CA VAL A 84 -25.78 1.88 -11.63
C VAL A 84 -25.66 1.38 -13.08
N VAL A 85 -26.57 0.49 -13.44
CA VAL A 85 -26.75 -0.23 -14.71
C VAL A 85 -26.96 0.70 -15.93
N SER A 86 -27.38 1.93 -15.72
CA SER A 86 -27.57 2.92 -16.80
C SER A 86 -27.08 4.28 -16.32
N PRO A 87 -25.85 4.68 -16.66
CA PRO A 87 -25.32 5.97 -16.23
C PRO A 87 -26.14 7.12 -16.82
N VAL A 88 -26.47 8.08 -15.96
CA VAL A 88 -27.10 9.33 -16.36
C VAL A 88 -26.04 10.23 -16.99
N THR A 89 -26.39 10.89 -18.11
CA THR A 89 -25.48 11.84 -18.75
C THR A 89 -25.57 13.22 -18.12
N ILE A 90 -24.45 13.91 -18.13
CA ILE A 90 -24.31 15.32 -17.76
C ILE A 90 -24.07 16.16 -19.02
N GLU A 91 -24.56 17.40 -19.00
CA GLU A 91 -24.30 18.35 -20.10
C GLU A 91 -22.94 19.03 -19.89
N THR A 92 -22.17 19.08 -20.95
CA THR A 92 -20.89 19.79 -20.98
C THR A 92 -21.14 21.28 -21.06
N SER A 93 -21.00 22.00 -19.96
CA SER A 93 -21.08 23.47 -19.96
C SER A 93 -19.70 24.11 -19.89
N ALA A 94 -19.60 25.38 -20.27
CA ALA A 94 -18.36 26.14 -20.15
C ALA A 94 -17.97 26.36 -18.68
N GLU A 95 -18.97 26.51 -17.82
CA GLU A 95 -18.81 26.67 -16.38
C GLU A 95 -18.23 25.40 -15.74
N LEU A 96 -18.75 24.22 -16.14
CA LEU A 96 -18.22 22.94 -15.67
C LEU A 96 -16.74 22.79 -16.09
N LYS A 97 -16.41 23.09 -17.34
CA LYS A 97 -15.01 23.03 -17.82
C LYS A 97 -14.10 23.96 -17.04
N ALA A 98 -14.55 25.18 -16.73
CA ALA A 98 -13.77 26.13 -15.95
C ALA A 98 -13.45 25.61 -14.52
N ILE A 99 -14.37 24.86 -13.91
CA ILE A 99 -14.15 24.20 -12.61
C ILE A 99 -13.10 23.07 -12.74
N LEU A 100 -13.12 22.33 -13.86
CA LEU A 100 -12.16 21.24 -14.11
C LEU A 100 -10.76 21.74 -14.47
N GLU A 101 -10.60 23.00 -14.92
CA GLU A 101 -9.31 23.64 -15.24
C GLU A 101 -8.66 24.25 -14.00
N CYS A 102 -8.38 23.43 -12.98
CA CYS A 102 -7.70 23.90 -11.78
C CYS A 102 -6.22 23.41 -11.73
N ASP A 103 -5.38 24.13 -10.96
CA ASP A 103 -3.93 23.90 -10.91
C ASP A 103 -3.51 22.50 -10.46
N ASP A 104 -4.33 21.80 -9.69
CA ASP A 104 -4.04 20.45 -9.19
C ASP A 104 -4.34 19.35 -10.22
N ILE A 105 -5.08 19.66 -11.29
CA ILE A 105 -5.46 18.75 -12.35
C ILE A 105 -4.48 18.88 -13.52
N VAL A 106 -3.79 17.80 -13.85
CA VAL A 106 -2.87 17.75 -15.00
C VAL A 106 -3.64 17.65 -16.30
N ARG A 107 -4.70 16.84 -16.28
CA ARG A 107 -5.51 16.54 -17.47
C ARG A 107 -6.90 16.08 -17.04
N TYR A 108 -7.88 16.37 -17.86
CA TYR A 108 -9.21 15.76 -17.77
C TYR A 108 -9.66 15.29 -19.15
N SER A 109 -10.46 14.23 -19.18
CA SER A 109 -11.03 13.67 -20.43
C SER A 109 -12.49 13.30 -20.21
N PRO A 110 -13.37 13.67 -21.15
CA PRO A 110 -14.75 13.20 -21.12
C PRO A 110 -14.81 11.71 -21.43
N TYR A 111 -15.74 11.02 -20.81
CA TYR A 111 -16.08 9.66 -21.16
C TYR A 111 -17.59 9.45 -21.24
N THR A 112 -18.00 8.52 -22.06
CA THR A 112 -19.40 8.07 -22.13
C THR A 112 -19.43 6.56 -21.91
N ALA A 113 -20.29 6.08 -21.04
CA ALA A 113 -20.43 4.67 -20.74
C ALA A 113 -21.87 4.20 -21.00
N LYS A 114 -22.02 3.01 -21.55
CA LYS A 114 -23.32 2.35 -21.75
C LYS A 114 -23.18 0.87 -21.49
N GLU A 115 -24.07 0.35 -20.69
CA GLU A 115 -24.14 -1.09 -20.48
C GLU A 115 -24.79 -1.77 -21.67
N GLY A 116 -24.26 -2.92 -22.00
CA GLY A 116 -24.73 -3.75 -23.10
C GLY A 116 -24.39 -5.20 -22.90
N VAL A 117 -24.75 -5.99 -23.85
CA VAL A 117 -24.51 -7.43 -23.86
C VAL A 117 -23.82 -7.77 -25.17
N VAL A 118 -22.66 -8.43 -25.07
CA VAL A 118 -22.05 -9.06 -26.24
C VAL A 118 -22.68 -10.45 -26.39
N LYS A 119 -23.14 -10.71 -27.61
CA LYS A 119 -23.74 -12.00 -27.93
C LYS A 119 -22.90 -12.73 -28.97
N SER A 120 -22.54 -13.97 -28.68
CA SER A 120 -22.04 -14.99 -29.60
C SER A 120 -23.11 -16.06 -29.83
N ASP A 121 -22.84 -17.03 -30.68
CA ASP A 121 -23.79 -18.11 -30.96
C ASP A 121 -24.10 -18.97 -29.73
N GLU A 122 -23.12 -19.12 -28.82
CA GLU A 122 -23.23 -19.99 -27.64
C GLU A 122 -23.26 -19.23 -26.31
N ASN A 123 -22.71 -17.98 -26.24
CA ASN A 123 -22.49 -17.25 -25.00
C ASN A 123 -23.08 -15.84 -25.02
N ILE A 124 -23.42 -15.36 -23.83
CA ILE A 124 -23.92 -14.01 -23.59
C ILE A 124 -23.13 -13.43 -22.42
N VAL A 125 -22.44 -12.30 -22.63
CA VAL A 125 -21.64 -11.61 -21.62
C VAL A 125 -22.10 -10.18 -21.46
N GLY A 126 -22.40 -9.77 -20.21
CA GLY A 126 -22.71 -8.38 -19.90
C GLY A 126 -21.43 -7.55 -19.91
N VAL A 127 -21.43 -6.43 -20.61
CA VAL A 127 -20.27 -5.56 -20.74
C VAL A 127 -20.66 -4.10 -20.55
N MET A 128 -19.69 -3.29 -20.14
CA MET A 128 -19.77 -1.84 -20.12
C MET A 128 -18.92 -1.30 -21.28
N LEU A 129 -19.56 -0.76 -22.29
CA LEU A 129 -18.86 -0.07 -23.36
C LEU A 129 -18.53 1.36 -22.90
N LYS A 130 -17.24 1.64 -22.70
CA LYS A 130 -16.70 2.95 -22.34
C LYS A 130 -16.13 3.61 -23.60
N GLY A 131 -16.76 4.68 -24.02
CA GLY A 131 -16.27 5.54 -25.10
C GLY A 131 -15.37 6.62 -24.51
N VAL A 132 -14.18 6.76 -25.08
CA VAL A 132 -13.18 7.76 -24.68
C VAL A 132 -12.76 8.58 -25.90
N ASP A 133 -12.23 9.77 -25.67
CA ASP A 133 -11.76 10.65 -26.73
C ASP A 133 -10.23 10.56 -26.93
N SER A 134 -9.69 11.39 -27.81
CA SER A 134 -8.26 11.45 -28.10
C SER A 134 -7.41 12.06 -26.99
N LEU A 135 -8.04 12.69 -25.98
CA LEU A 135 -7.36 13.28 -24.81
C LEU A 135 -7.20 12.24 -23.68
N TYR A 136 -7.86 11.10 -23.81
CA TYR A 136 -7.80 10.03 -22.81
C TYR A 136 -6.39 9.44 -22.69
N ASP A 137 -5.95 9.16 -21.46
CA ASP A 137 -4.67 8.50 -21.22
C ASP A 137 -4.75 7.00 -21.46
N CYS A 138 -4.35 6.59 -22.65
CA CYS A 138 -4.28 5.17 -22.99
C CYS A 138 -2.96 4.49 -22.58
N SER A 139 -2.04 5.17 -21.89
CA SER A 139 -0.71 4.61 -21.59
C SER A 139 -0.79 3.36 -20.69
N PHE A 140 -1.69 3.35 -19.73
CA PHE A 140 -1.96 2.17 -18.90
C PHE A 140 -2.47 1.01 -19.75
N LEU A 141 -3.52 1.23 -20.53
CA LEU A 141 -4.10 0.20 -21.42
C LEU A 141 -3.06 -0.31 -22.41
N GLN A 142 -2.25 0.59 -22.99
CA GLN A 142 -1.19 0.23 -23.93
C GLN A 142 -0.15 -0.71 -23.31
N SER A 143 0.19 -0.52 -22.04
CA SER A 143 1.14 -1.39 -21.34
C SER A 143 0.55 -2.76 -20.97
N HIS A 144 -0.78 -2.90 -21.00
CA HIS A 144 -1.51 -4.13 -20.67
C HIS A 144 -2.13 -4.81 -21.93
N ILE A 145 -1.79 -4.37 -23.14
CA ILE A 145 -2.20 -5.05 -24.38
C ILE A 145 -1.46 -6.38 -24.46
N VAL A 146 -2.23 -7.46 -24.60
CA VAL A 146 -1.75 -8.82 -24.84
C VAL A 146 -1.60 -9.09 -26.32
N GLU A 147 -2.59 -8.62 -27.14
CA GLU A 147 -2.62 -8.83 -28.58
C GLU A 147 -3.30 -7.65 -29.27
N GLY A 148 -2.84 -7.29 -30.48
CA GLY A 148 -3.44 -6.23 -31.29
C GLY A 148 -2.96 -4.82 -30.94
N THR A 149 -3.85 -3.83 -31.07
CA THR A 149 -3.55 -2.40 -30.90
C THR A 149 -4.68 -1.67 -30.21
N LEU A 150 -4.41 -0.45 -29.73
CA LEU A 150 -5.44 0.47 -29.23
C LEU A 150 -6.45 0.83 -30.33
N PRO A 151 -7.73 1.08 -29.97
CA PRO A 151 -8.73 1.60 -30.90
C PRO A 151 -8.34 2.99 -31.40
N ARG A 152 -8.72 3.29 -32.62
CA ARG A 152 -8.50 4.63 -33.17
C ARG A 152 -9.53 5.61 -32.61
N LEU A 153 -9.06 6.51 -31.73
CA LEU A 153 -9.88 7.50 -31.03
C LEU A 153 -10.01 8.83 -31.78
N SER A 154 -9.35 8.97 -32.94
CA SER A 154 -9.33 10.18 -33.74
C SER A 154 -9.39 9.85 -35.24
N GLY A 155 -9.72 10.84 -36.06
CA GLY A 155 -9.79 10.71 -37.52
C GLY A 155 -11.22 10.49 -38.08
N GLU A 156 -11.37 10.67 -39.38
CA GLU A 156 -12.60 10.39 -40.11
C GLU A 156 -12.34 9.32 -41.17
N PRO A 157 -13.28 8.38 -41.40
CA PRO A 157 -14.51 8.18 -40.62
C PRO A 157 -14.25 7.62 -39.23
N ARG A 158 -15.23 7.79 -38.28
CA ARG A 158 -15.13 7.22 -36.93
C ARG A 158 -14.84 5.74 -37.00
N SER A 159 -13.97 5.28 -36.16
CA SER A 159 -13.64 3.86 -36.05
C SER A 159 -14.73 3.10 -35.27
N ARG A 160 -15.01 1.87 -35.68
CA ARG A 160 -15.82 0.91 -34.92
C ARG A 160 -14.94 -0.11 -34.22
N ASP A 161 -13.71 0.25 -34.00
CA ASP A 161 -12.75 -0.58 -33.28
C ASP A 161 -13.10 -0.61 -31.79
N VAL A 162 -12.94 -1.79 -31.17
CA VAL A 162 -13.07 -1.98 -29.73
C VAL A 162 -11.89 -2.75 -29.18
N LEU A 163 -11.49 -2.35 -27.99
CA LEU A 163 -10.51 -3.07 -27.18
C LEU A 163 -11.29 -3.87 -26.14
N VAL A 164 -11.10 -5.19 -26.09
CA VAL A 164 -11.78 -6.10 -25.17
C VAL A 164 -10.77 -6.72 -24.22
N SER A 165 -11.23 -7.16 -23.03
CA SER A 165 -10.35 -7.88 -22.11
C SER A 165 -10.09 -9.31 -22.56
N SER A 166 -9.03 -9.92 -22.06
CA SER A 166 -8.70 -11.33 -22.29
C SER A 166 -9.81 -12.26 -21.77
N HIS A 167 -10.44 -11.88 -20.65
CA HIS A 167 -11.56 -12.65 -20.07
C HIS A 167 -12.79 -12.65 -20.97
N ILE A 168 -13.20 -11.47 -21.45
CA ILE A 168 -14.32 -11.34 -22.40
C ILE A 168 -13.99 -12.07 -23.69
N ALA A 169 -12.77 -11.92 -24.22
CA ALA A 169 -12.34 -12.56 -25.45
C ALA A 169 -12.41 -14.10 -25.36
N GLN A 170 -11.95 -14.68 -24.23
CA GLN A 170 -12.03 -16.12 -23.97
C GLN A 170 -13.47 -16.61 -23.81
N GLN A 171 -14.32 -15.88 -23.06
CA GLN A 171 -15.72 -16.26 -22.87
C GLN A 171 -16.52 -16.24 -24.18
N MET A 172 -16.18 -15.34 -25.08
CA MET A 172 -16.88 -15.13 -26.35
C MET A 172 -16.24 -15.90 -27.52
N ASP A 173 -15.09 -16.54 -27.30
CA ASP A 173 -14.28 -17.22 -28.31
C ASP A 173 -13.98 -16.30 -29.52
N VAL A 174 -13.49 -15.07 -29.23
CA VAL A 174 -13.16 -14.07 -30.24
C VAL A 174 -11.67 -13.74 -30.22
N VAL A 175 -11.13 -13.43 -31.40
CA VAL A 175 -9.75 -13.03 -31.63
C VAL A 175 -9.65 -11.64 -32.24
N VAL A 176 -8.44 -11.06 -32.26
CA VAL A 176 -8.21 -9.76 -32.93
C VAL A 176 -8.57 -9.84 -34.39
N GLY A 177 -9.41 -8.89 -34.84
CA GLY A 177 -9.96 -8.82 -36.20
C GLY A 177 -11.39 -9.31 -36.36
N ASP A 178 -11.91 -10.03 -35.36
CA ASP A 178 -13.28 -10.53 -35.37
C ASP A 178 -14.30 -9.41 -35.18
N ARG A 179 -15.54 -9.68 -35.67
CA ARG A 179 -16.69 -8.79 -35.49
C ARG A 179 -17.59 -9.30 -34.39
N ILE A 180 -17.83 -8.47 -33.38
CA ILE A 180 -18.77 -8.75 -32.30
C ILE A 180 -20.02 -7.91 -32.43
N GLU A 181 -21.16 -8.49 -32.10
CA GLU A 181 -22.45 -7.79 -32.01
C GLU A 181 -22.75 -7.46 -30.57
N MET A 182 -22.93 -6.16 -30.28
CA MET A 182 -23.35 -5.68 -28.98
C MET A 182 -24.79 -5.25 -28.99
N VAL A 183 -25.55 -5.63 -28.01
CA VAL A 183 -26.93 -5.27 -27.79
C VAL A 183 -27.05 -4.37 -26.58
N PHE A 184 -27.66 -3.22 -26.78
CA PHE A 184 -27.86 -2.22 -25.73
C PHE A 184 -29.38 -2.08 -25.49
N VAL A 185 -29.73 -1.89 -24.21
CA VAL A 185 -31.11 -1.54 -23.83
C VAL A 185 -31.25 -0.02 -23.83
N ASP A 186 -32.16 0.47 -24.61
CA ASP A 186 -32.52 1.88 -24.59
C ASP A 186 -34.00 2.03 -24.16
N GLY A 187 -34.21 2.91 -23.16
CA GLY A 187 -35.52 3.02 -22.49
C GLY A 187 -36.67 3.41 -23.41
N GLU A 188 -36.36 4.14 -24.47
CA GLU A 188 -37.37 4.62 -25.46
C GLU A 188 -37.40 3.82 -26.75
N SER A 189 -36.24 3.42 -27.26
CA SER A 189 -36.10 2.76 -28.56
C SER A 189 -36.05 1.22 -28.49
N GLY A 190 -36.07 0.65 -27.29
CA GLY A 190 -36.01 -0.79 -27.11
C GLY A 190 -34.59 -1.37 -27.17
N LEU A 191 -34.38 -2.40 -28.03
CA LEU A 191 -33.08 -3.02 -28.19
C LEU A 191 -32.32 -2.44 -29.38
N LEU A 192 -31.21 -1.76 -29.11
CA LEU A 192 -30.30 -1.26 -30.14
C LEU A 192 -29.13 -2.25 -30.31
N ARG A 193 -28.84 -2.58 -31.57
CA ARG A 193 -27.73 -3.46 -31.94
C ARG A 193 -26.68 -2.70 -32.71
N ASP A 194 -25.42 -2.98 -32.37
CA ASP A 194 -24.29 -2.46 -33.12
C ASP A 194 -23.18 -3.50 -33.27
N ARG A 195 -22.40 -3.36 -34.35
CA ARG A 195 -21.30 -4.25 -34.68
C ARG A 195 -20.00 -3.51 -34.56
N PHE A 196 -19.08 -4.12 -33.84
CA PHE A 196 -17.74 -3.61 -33.60
C PHE A 196 -16.70 -4.62 -34.08
N THR A 197 -15.49 -4.14 -34.37
CA THR A 197 -14.34 -4.99 -34.72
C THR A 197 -13.37 -4.99 -33.57
N VAL A 198 -12.97 -6.15 -33.10
CA VAL A 198 -11.95 -6.30 -32.02
C VAL A 198 -10.59 -5.89 -32.59
N CYS A 199 -10.04 -4.76 -32.16
CA CYS A 199 -8.73 -4.27 -32.60
C CYS A 199 -7.58 -4.71 -31.69
N GLY A 200 -7.89 -5.11 -30.47
CA GLY A 200 -6.91 -5.59 -29.50
C GLY A 200 -7.55 -6.23 -28.28
N ILE A 201 -6.73 -6.96 -27.56
CA ILE A 201 -7.09 -7.67 -26.34
C ILE A 201 -6.14 -7.17 -25.23
N PHE A 202 -6.70 -6.79 -24.08
CA PHE A 202 -5.93 -6.33 -22.91
C PHE A 202 -6.18 -7.24 -21.71
N ASP A 203 -5.25 -7.21 -20.76
CA ASP A 203 -5.35 -7.93 -19.49
C ASP A 203 -4.76 -7.06 -18.39
N THR A 204 -5.62 -6.54 -17.51
CA THR A 204 -5.18 -5.70 -16.38
C THR A 204 -4.90 -6.52 -15.13
N GLY A 205 -5.37 -7.77 -15.09
CA GLY A 205 -5.37 -8.63 -13.90
C GLY A 205 -6.40 -8.20 -12.85
N ILE A 206 -7.26 -7.22 -13.13
CA ILE A 206 -8.31 -6.75 -12.21
C ILE A 206 -9.65 -7.33 -12.66
N ASP A 207 -10.15 -8.35 -11.96
CA ASP A 207 -11.40 -9.04 -12.32
C ASP A 207 -12.58 -8.10 -12.54
N VAL A 208 -12.72 -7.04 -11.73
CA VAL A 208 -13.82 -6.08 -11.85
C VAL A 208 -13.77 -5.32 -13.18
N ILE A 209 -12.58 -5.07 -13.71
CA ILE A 209 -12.35 -4.39 -14.99
C ILE A 209 -12.42 -5.39 -16.13
N ASP A 210 -11.67 -6.48 -16.00
CA ASP A 210 -11.50 -7.46 -17.08
C ASP A 210 -12.78 -8.25 -17.37
N ASN A 211 -13.70 -8.36 -16.40
CA ASN A 211 -14.99 -9.03 -16.62
C ASN A 211 -16.01 -8.16 -17.34
N THR A 212 -15.84 -6.83 -17.39
CA THR A 212 -16.92 -5.96 -17.86
C THR A 212 -16.49 -4.90 -18.87
N LEU A 213 -15.25 -4.41 -18.83
CA LEU A 213 -14.85 -3.23 -19.57
C LEU A 213 -14.52 -3.53 -21.03
N VAL A 214 -15.17 -2.77 -21.93
CA VAL A 214 -14.84 -2.67 -23.36
C VAL A 214 -14.61 -1.21 -23.70
N ILE A 215 -13.50 -0.89 -24.39
CA ILE A 215 -13.14 0.49 -24.74
C ILE A 215 -13.36 0.75 -26.21
N SER A 216 -13.92 1.92 -26.54
CA SER A 216 -14.17 2.38 -27.89
C SER A 216 -14.04 3.89 -28.02
N ASP A 217 -14.19 4.39 -29.24
CA ASP A 217 -14.33 5.82 -29.52
C ASP A 217 -15.64 6.38 -28.95
N ILE A 218 -15.58 7.49 -28.21
CA ILE A 218 -16.74 8.15 -27.60
C ILE A 218 -17.87 8.44 -28.60
N ARG A 219 -17.52 8.74 -29.86
CA ARG A 219 -18.46 9.01 -30.93
C ARG A 219 -19.37 7.81 -31.26
N ASN A 220 -18.97 6.59 -30.87
CA ASN A 220 -19.81 5.41 -31.09
C ASN A 220 -21.01 5.38 -30.14
N LEU A 221 -20.93 6.08 -29.00
CA LEU A 221 -22.01 6.14 -28.03
C LEU A 221 -22.92 7.37 -28.18
N ALA A 222 -22.53 8.38 -28.98
CA ALA A 222 -23.30 9.62 -29.14
C ALA A 222 -24.76 9.37 -29.53
N ARG A 223 -25.04 8.35 -30.36
CA ARG A 223 -26.40 7.99 -30.80
C ARG A 223 -27.35 7.51 -29.68
N PHE A 224 -26.80 7.04 -28.55
CA PHE A 224 -27.60 6.61 -27.42
C PHE A 224 -28.08 7.79 -26.55
N TYR A 225 -27.64 9.00 -26.88
CA TYR A 225 -27.93 10.22 -26.17
C TYR A 225 -28.35 11.34 -27.13
N ASP A 226 -29.35 11.03 -27.94
CA ASP A 226 -29.98 11.95 -28.91
C ASP A 226 -29.02 12.57 -29.95
N GLY A 227 -27.87 11.95 -30.17
CA GLY A 227 -26.84 12.48 -31.08
C GLY A 227 -26.15 13.75 -30.54
N ALA A 228 -26.44 14.15 -29.31
CA ALA A 228 -25.86 15.34 -28.73
C ALA A 228 -24.37 15.06 -28.36
N SER A 229 -23.49 15.75 -29.07
CA SER A 229 -22.03 15.69 -28.78
C SER A 229 -21.69 16.31 -27.43
N ASP A 230 -22.62 17.01 -26.82
CA ASP A 230 -22.41 17.78 -25.59
C ASP A 230 -22.84 17.02 -24.30
N ARG A 231 -23.31 15.77 -24.46
CA ARG A 231 -23.68 14.91 -23.33
C ARG A 231 -22.67 13.82 -23.13
N VAL A 232 -22.15 13.74 -21.92
CA VAL A 232 -21.17 12.73 -21.49
C VAL A 232 -21.63 12.06 -20.20
N THR A 233 -21.16 10.86 -19.91
CA THR A 233 -21.42 10.22 -18.61
C THR A 233 -20.66 10.93 -17.49
N GLY A 234 -19.47 11.45 -17.79
CA GLY A 234 -18.66 12.18 -16.83
C GLY A 234 -17.29 12.56 -17.40
N TYR A 235 -16.48 13.04 -16.50
CA TYR A 235 -15.09 13.39 -16.75
C TYR A 235 -14.18 12.60 -15.83
N GLU A 236 -13.08 12.09 -16.36
CA GLU A 236 -11.98 11.50 -15.61
C GLU A 236 -10.87 12.54 -15.47
N LEU A 237 -10.35 12.70 -14.24
CA LEU A 237 -9.37 13.70 -13.87
C LEU A 237 -8.10 13.05 -13.35
N TRP A 238 -6.96 13.37 -13.95
CA TRP A 238 -5.63 12.98 -13.51
C TRP A 238 -4.98 14.12 -12.77
N LEU A 239 -4.55 13.86 -11.55
CA LEU A 239 -4.00 14.86 -10.63
C LEU A 239 -2.47 14.96 -10.76
N ARG A 240 -1.92 16.03 -10.18
CA ARG A 240 -0.48 16.12 -9.95
C ARG A 240 -0.05 15.14 -8.86
N PRO A 241 1.18 14.57 -8.94
CA PRO A 241 1.64 13.57 -7.95
C PRO A 241 1.65 14.05 -6.49
N GLU A 242 1.70 15.37 -6.27
CA GLU A 242 1.69 15.98 -4.93
C GLU A 242 0.27 16.27 -4.42
N ALA A 243 -0.76 16.18 -5.27
CA ALA A 243 -2.14 16.51 -4.93
C ALA A 243 -2.82 15.33 -4.21
N ASP A 244 -3.56 15.66 -3.16
CA ASP A 244 -4.40 14.69 -2.43
C ASP A 244 -5.79 14.66 -3.08
N ALA A 245 -6.16 13.50 -3.65
CA ALA A 245 -7.43 13.31 -4.35
C ALA A 245 -8.65 13.62 -3.47
N GLU A 246 -8.59 13.32 -2.17
CA GLU A 246 -9.71 13.58 -1.26
C GLU A 246 -9.89 15.09 -0.99
N VAL A 247 -8.78 15.82 -0.89
CA VAL A 247 -8.79 17.28 -0.70
C VAL A 247 -9.30 17.97 -1.96
N VAL A 248 -8.80 17.54 -3.13
CA VAL A 248 -9.22 18.09 -4.43
C VAL A 248 -10.69 17.80 -4.69
N ALA A 249 -11.16 16.57 -4.46
CA ALA A 249 -12.59 16.20 -4.64
C ALA A 249 -13.51 17.01 -3.73
N LYS A 250 -13.13 17.27 -2.47
CA LYS A 250 -13.90 18.12 -1.56
C LYS A 250 -14.00 19.57 -2.05
N ARG A 251 -12.89 20.12 -2.60
CA ARG A 251 -12.90 21.46 -3.18
C ARG A 251 -13.78 21.52 -4.42
N LEU A 252 -13.62 20.57 -5.36
CA LEU A 252 -14.45 20.47 -6.55
C LEU A 252 -15.93 20.36 -6.20
N ASN A 253 -16.29 19.54 -5.21
CA ASN A 253 -17.68 19.41 -4.77
C ASN A 253 -18.25 20.70 -4.20
N ALA A 254 -17.45 21.55 -3.54
CA ALA A 254 -17.91 22.87 -3.10
C ALA A 254 -18.27 23.79 -4.29
N GLU A 255 -17.44 23.80 -5.35
CA GLU A 255 -17.68 24.58 -6.57
C GLU A 255 -18.83 23.98 -7.42
N LEU A 256 -18.99 22.65 -7.44
CA LEU A 256 -20.08 21.97 -8.15
C LEU A 256 -21.45 22.21 -7.49
N ILE A 257 -21.51 22.48 -6.18
CA ILE A 257 -22.75 22.92 -5.50
C ILE A 257 -23.20 24.28 -6.05
N ASP A 258 -22.28 25.21 -6.27
CA ASP A 258 -22.60 26.51 -6.85
C ASP A 258 -23.09 26.35 -8.30
N LEU A 259 -22.49 25.45 -9.07
CA LEU A 259 -22.93 25.10 -10.42
C LEU A 259 -24.34 24.51 -10.43
N TYR A 260 -24.67 23.62 -9.47
CA TYR A 260 -26.01 23.06 -9.32
C TYR A 260 -27.08 24.15 -9.10
N MET A 261 -26.76 25.16 -8.30
CA MET A 261 -27.68 26.30 -8.08
C MET A 261 -27.94 27.14 -9.34
N LEU A 262 -27.03 27.11 -10.30
CA LEU A 262 -27.14 27.87 -11.56
C LEU A 262 -27.82 27.05 -12.69
N THR A 263 -27.54 25.75 -12.77
CA THR A 263 -27.89 24.91 -13.92
C THR A 263 -28.88 23.80 -13.61
N GLU A 264 -29.22 23.58 -12.33
CA GLU A 264 -30.01 22.44 -11.81
C GLU A 264 -29.36 21.06 -12.14
N GLN A 265 -28.14 21.06 -12.65
CA GLN A 265 -27.42 19.84 -13.02
C GLN A 265 -26.68 19.27 -11.81
N ASN A 266 -27.14 18.12 -11.32
CA ASN A 266 -26.50 17.45 -10.17
C ASN A 266 -25.27 16.66 -10.62
N VAL A 267 -24.11 17.22 -10.34
CA VAL A 267 -22.79 16.63 -10.66
C VAL A 267 -21.95 16.60 -9.40
N GLU A 268 -21.22 15.52 -9.19
CA GLU A 268 -20.38 15.32 -8.01
C GLU A 268 -19.04 14.70 -8.40
N ALA A 269 -17.99 15.11 -7.70
CA ALA A 269 -16.64 14.57 -7.84
C ALA A 269 -16.44 13.41 -6.85
N PHE A 270 -16.16 12.23 -7.37
CA PHE A 270 -15.90 11.01 -6.62
C PHE A 270 -14.43 10.62 -6.73
N THR A 271 -13.79 10.33 -5.62
CA THR A 271 -12.46 9.70 -5.66
C THR A 271 -12.59 8.23 -6.07
N THR A 272 -11.60 7.68 -6.72
CA THR A 272 -11.55 6.25 -7.09
C THR A 272 -11.74 5.35 -5.87
N GLN A 273 -11.24 5.77 -4.69
CA GLN A 273 -11.48 5.07 -3.42
C GLN A 273 -12.97 5.00 -3.05
N SER A 274 -13.72 6.06 -3.33
CA SER A 274 -15.16 6.10 -3.06
C SER A 274 -15.98 5.32 -4.07
N ILE A 275 -15.47 5.11 -5.29
CA ILE A 275 -16.12 4.30 -6.34
C ILE A 275 -15.95 2.81 -6.06
N PHE A 276 -14.78 2.39 -5.57
CA PHE A 276 -14.46 0.99 -5.27
C PHE A 276 -14.31 0.71 -3.75
N PRO A 277 -15.33 1.01 -2.90
CA PRO A 277 -15.20 0.95 -1.45
C PRO A 277 -14.87 -0.45 -0.92
N ASN A 278 -15.36 -1.50 -1.57
CA ASN A 278 -15.11 -2.89 -1.16
C ASN A 278 -13.63 -3.25 -1.33
N LEU A 279 -13.00 -2.81 -2.41
CA LEU A 279 -11.60 -3.08 -2.70
C LEU A 279 -10.68 -2.32 -1.72
N PHE A 280 -10.93 -1.04 -1.52
CA PHE A 280 -10.15 -0.23 -0.57
C PHE A 280 -10.42 -0.61 0.90
N GLY A 281 -11.63 -1.04 1.23
CA GLY A 281 -11.96 -1.62 2.54
C GLY A 281 -11.21 -2.93 2.80
N TRP A 282 -11.07 -3.79 1.79
CA TRP A 282 -10.23 -4.99 1.86
C TRP A 282 -8.75 -4.63 2.07
N LEU A 283 -8.22 -3.63 1.34
CA LEU A 283 -6.86 -3.13 1.55
C LEU A 283 -6.62 -2.58 2.96
N ALA A 284 -7.58 -1.84 3.52
CA ALA A 284 -7.49 -1.32 4.88
C ALA A 284 -7.38 -2.44 5.93
N THR A 285 -7.99 -3.62 5.68
CA THR A 285 -7.87 -4.78 6.55
C THR A 285 -6.42 -5.29 6.59
N HIS A 286 -5.67 -5.19 5.50
CA HIS A 286 -4.25 -5.55 5.48
C HIS A 286 -3.38 -4.62 6.34
N ASP A 287 -3.70 -3.33 6.43
CA ASP A 287 -3.02 -2.39 7.34
C ASP A 287 -3.19 -2.82 8.80
N VAL A 288 -4.40 -3.25 9.19
CA VAL A 288 -4.71 -3.76 10.54
C VAL A 288 -3.94 -5.06 10.81
N ASN A 289 -3.91 -5.99 9.87
CA ASN A 289 -3.16 -7.24 10.00
C ASN A 289 -1.65 -6.98 10.14
N ALA A 290 -1.09 -6.04 9.37
CA ALA A 290 0.31 -5.65 9.49
C ALA A 290 0.63 -5.05 10.86
N LEU A 291 -0.28 -4.23 11.42
CA LEU A 291 -0.14 -3.70 12.75
C LEU A 291 -0.10 -4.83 13.80
N PHE A 292 -1.03 -5.80 13.72
CA PHE A 292 -1.05 -6.96 14.60
C PHE A 292 0.26 -7.76 14.54
N ILE A 293 0.74 -8.09 13.33
CA ILE A 293 2.01 -8.81 13.14
C ILE A 293 3.16 -8.01 13.76
N THR A 294 3.22 -6.71 13.50
CA THR A 294 4.28 -5.83 14.05
C THR A 294 4.26 -5.83 15.58
N VAL A 295 3.09 -5.68 16.19
CA VAL A 295 2.94 -5.70 17.66
C VAL A 295 3.36 -7.05 18.24
N ILE A 296 2.91 -8.17 17.67
CA ILE A 296 3.29 -9.52 18.11
C ILE A 296 4.81 -9.70 17.99
N MET A 297 5.43 -9.28 16.90
CA MET A 297 6.87 -9.42 16.70
C MET A 297 7.68 -8.56 17.69
N ILE A 298 7.20 -7.38 18.04
CA ILE A 298 7.79 -6.56 19.11
C ILE A 298 7.69 -7.30 20.45
N ILE A 299 6.52 -7.84 20.80
CA ILE A 299 6.32 -8.60 22.05
C ILE A 299 7.26 -9.80 22.11
N VAL A 300 7.39 -10.58 21.05
CA VAL A 300 8.30 -11.74 20.97
C VAL A 300 9.75 -11.31 21.15
N ALA A 301 10.18 -10.24 20.49
CA ALA A 301 11.52 -9.69 20.66
C ALA A 301 11.79 -9.28 22.11
N LEU A 302 10.83 -8.61 22.76
CA LEU A 302 10.91 -8.18 24.15
C LEU A 302 10.99 -9.34 25.14
N LEU A 303 10.17 -10.38 24.96
CA LEU A 303 10.18 -11.57 25.79
C LEU A 303 11.53 -12.30 25.71
N ASN A 304 12.01 -12.54 24.50
CA ASN A 304 13.30 -13.20 24.28
C ASN A 304 14.45 -12.42 24.91
N MET A 305 14.43 -11.11 24.78
CA MET A 305 15.46 -10.23 25.31
C MET A 305 15.40 -10.10 26.83
N THR A 306 14.20 -10.03 27.41
CA THR A 306 13.99 -10.01 28.87
C THR A 306 14.53 -11.29 29.50
N THR A 307 14.21 -12.44 28.87
CA THR A 307 14.71 -13.74 29.32
C THR A 307 16.24 -13.80 29.25
N ALA A 308 16.84 -13.37 28.14
CA ALA A 308 18.30 -13.35 27.98
C ALA A 308 18.96 -12.42 29.00
N LEU A 309 18.41 -11.23 29.24
CA LEU A 309 18.95 -10.31 30.25
C LEU A 309 18.83 -10.89 31.66
N LEU A 310 17.71 -11.51 32.00
CA LEU A 310 17.53 -12.15 33.33
C LEU A 310 18.56 -13.25 33.55
N ILE A 311 18.80 -14.11 32.57
CA ILE A 311 19.84 -15.16 32.66
C ILE A 311 21.23 -14.54 32.86
N ILE A 312 21.58 -13.51 32.08
CA ILE A 312 22.85 -12.80 32.22
C ILE A 312 23.01 -12.20 33.62
N VAL A 313 21.93 -11.64 34.20
CA VAL A 313 21.92 -11.09 35.53
C VAL A 313 22.18 -12.18 36.57
N LEU A 314 21.49 -13.33 36.47
CA LEU A 314 21.65 -14.46 37.36
C LEU A 314 23.09 -15.02 37.33
N GLU A 315 23.68 -15.16 36.15
CA GLU A 315 25.06 -15.62 35.97
C GLU A 315 26.10 -14.63 36.51
N ARG A 316 25.76 -13.35 36.66
CA ARG A 316 26.67 -12.30 37.10
C ARG A 316 26.35 -11.77 38.50
N GLN A 317 25.57 -12.51 39.29
CA GLN A 317 25.20 -12.09 40.66
C GLN A 317 26.40 -11.82 41.56
N ARG A 318 27.46 -12.65 41.50
CA ARG A 318 28.70 -12.46 42.27
C ARG A 318 29.38 -11.12 41.93
N MET A 319 29.55 -10.82 40.65
CA MET A 319 30.10 -9.54 40.17
C MET A 319 29.26 -8.35 40.65
N ILE A 320 27.91 -8.48 40.62
CA ILE A 320 26.99 -7.44 41.11
C ILE A 320 27.23 -7.23 42.62
N GLY A 321 27.39 -8.32 43.39
CA GLY A 321 27.70 -8.28 44.82
C GLY A 321 29.02 -7.58 45.11
N GLU A 322 30.07 -7.89 44.35
CA GLU A 322 31.40 -7.26 44.47
C GLU A 322 31.35 -5.76 44.14
N LEU A 323 30.70 -5.35 43.06
CA LEU A 323 30.53 -3.94 42.67
C LEU A 323 29.75 -3.16 43.74
N ARG A 324 28.74 -3.77 44.34
CA ARG A 324 27.96 -3.14 45.42
C ARG A 324 28.74 -3.06 46.75
N ALA A 325 29.55 -4.07 47.06
CA ALA A 325 30.44 -4.05 48.22
C ALA A 325 31.51 -2.95 48.10
N MET A 326 31.96 -2.65 46.86
CA MET A 326 32.84 -1.52 46.55
C MET A 326 32.14 -0.15 46.58
N GLY A 327 30.85 -0.08 46.95
CA GLY A 327 30.10 1.18 47.08
C GLY A 327 29.30 1.61 45.86
N MET A 328 29.15 0.77 44.82
CA MET A 328 28.34 1.12 43.66
C MET A 328 26.85 1.24 44.02
N ARG A 329 26.23 2.35 43.65
CA ARG A 329 24.80 2.58 43.88
C ARG A 329 23.94 1.66 42.99
N ARG A 330 22.71 1.32 43.43
CA ARG A 330 21.74 0.50 42.64
C ARG A 330 21.55 1.01 41.23
N GLY A 331 21.41 2.33 41.05
CA GLY A 331 21.27 2.95 39.72
C GLY A 331 22.47 2.75 38.80
N GLY A 332 23.71 2.61 39.36
CA GLY A 332 24.90 2.28 38.56
C GLY A 332 24.83 0.87 37.98
N VAL A 333 24.36 -0.09 38.78
CA VAL A 333 24.17 -1.47 38.33
C VAL A 333 23.11 -1.52 37.22
N VAL A 334 21.96 -0.87 37.42
CA VAL A 334 20.90 -0.78 36.39
C VAL A 334 21.46 -0.24 35.07
N ARG A 335 22.22 0.86 35.10
CA ARG A 335 22.83 1.46 33.91
C ARG A 335 23.79 0.52 33.19
N ILE A 336 24.60 -0.26 33.88
CA ILE A 336 25.48 -1.25 33.24
C ILE A 336 24.67 -2.27 32.43
N PHE A 337 23.57 -2.80 32.98
CA PHE A 337 22.74 -3.78 32.31
C PHE A 337 21.92 -3.16 31.17
N VAL A 338 21.43 -1.92 31.28
CA VAL A 338 20.76 -1.19 30.22
C VAL A 338 21.73 -0.92 29.05
N TYR A 339 22.97 -0.48 29.32
CA TYR A 339 23.97 -0.33 28.25
C TYR A 339 24.28 -1.67 27.57
N ARG A 340 24.34 -2.75 28.32
CA ARG A 340 24.54 -4.09 27.74
C ARG A 340 23.35 -4.50 26.85
N ALA A 341 22.13 -4.30 27.31
CA ALA A 341 20.93 -4.52 26.51
C ALA A 341 20.99 -3.69 25.24
N MET A 342 21.36 -2.42 25.30
CA MET A 342 21.51 -1.54 24.13
C MET A 342 22.51 -2.10 23.11
N PHE A 343 23.64 -2.70 23.51
CA PHE A 343 24.59 -3.35 22.60
C PHE A 343 23.98 -4.58 21.91
N ILE A 344 23.19 -5.38 22.59
CA ILE A 344 22.52 -6.55 22.04
C ILE A 344 21.46 -6.11 21.05
N ILE A 345 20.60 -5.13 21.45
CA ILE A 345 19.55 -4.56 20.60
C ILE A 345 20.16 -3.98 19.32
N SER A 346 21.15 -3.10 19.46
CA SER A 346 21.72 -2.42 18.29
C SER A 346 22.30 -3.41 17.27
N ARG A 347 22.97 -4.48 17.73
CA ARG A 347 23.47 -5.54 16.85
C ARG A 347 22.32 -6.28 16.16
N GLY A 348 21.31 -6.70 16.93
CA GLY A 348 20.15 -7.41 16.39
C GLY A 348 19.37 -6.56 15.38
N VAL A 349 19.15 -5.28 15.70
CA VAL A 349 18.47 -4.34 14.82
C VAL A 349 19.23 -4.11 13.52
N VAL A 350 20.55 -3.86 13.59
CA VAL A 350 21.37 -3.64 12.38
C VAL A 350 21.37 -4.88 11.49
N GLN A 351 21.57 -6.07 12.09
CA GLN A 351 21.54 -7.33 11.34
C GLN A 351 20.15 -7.59 10.75
N GLY A 352 19.09 -7.37 11.54
CA GLY A 352 17.71 -7.54 11.09
C GLY A 352 17.33 -6.57 9.96
N ALA A 353 17.77 -5.31 10.08
CA ALA A 353 17.57 -4.32 9.03
C ALA A 353 18.28 -4.71 7.72
N ILE A 354 19.54 -5.14 7.82
CA ILE A 354 20.29 -5.58 6.61
C ILE A 354 19.60 -6.78 5.96
N ILE A 355 19.20 -7.78 6.74
CA ILE A 355 18.54 -8.99 6.21
C ILE A 355 17.16 -8.65 5.65
N GLY A 356 16.35 -7.88 6.38
CA GLY A 356 15.01 -7.47 5.94
C GLY A 356 15.04 -6.67 4.64
N VAL A 357 15.93 -5.66 4.57
CA VAL A 357 16.12 -4.85 3.35
C VAL A 357 16.65 -5.72 2.20
N ALA A 358 17.59 -6.64 2.45
CA ALA A 358 18.09 -7.53 1.40
C ALA A 358 16.97 -8.43 0.84
N ILE A 359 16.10 -8.98 1.69
CA ILE A 359 14.95 -9.78 1.26
C ILE A 359 13.99 -8.92 0.40
N CYS A 360 13.68 -7.70 0.85
CA CYS A 360 12.81 -6.80 0.11
C CYS A 360 13.41 -6.39 -1.25
N LEU A 361 14.72 -6.14 -1.31
CA LEU A 361 15.41 -5.83 -2.57
C LEU A 361 15.40 -7.00 -3.54
N VAL A 362 15.68 -8.20 -3.04
CA VAL A 362 15.63 -9.44 -3.85
C VAL A 362 14.23 -9.64 -4.42
N GLN A 363 13.21 -9.48 -3.59
CA GLN A 363 11.81 -9.59 -4.03
C GLN A 363 11.43 -8.50 -5.03
N HIS A 364 11.84 -7.25 -4.79
CA HIS A 364 11.54 -6.12 -5.68
C HIS A 364 12.16 -6.27 -7.08
N ILE A 365 13.42 -6.77 -7.15
CA ILE A 365 14.16 -6.88 -8.41
C ILE A 365 13.79 -8.15 -9.19
N TRP A 366 13.66 -9.28 -8.49
CA TRP A 366 13.50 -10.60 -9.14
C TRP A 366 12.11 -11.21 -9.02
N GLY A 367 11.21 -10.65 -8.21
CA GLY A 367 9.87 -11.18 -8.06
C GLY A 367 9.84 -12.68 -7.66
N VAL A 368 10.72 -13.10 -6.76
CA VAL A 368 11.00 -14.52 -6.45
C VAL A 368 9.75 -15.25 -5.94
N VAL A 369 8.86 -14.54 -5.26
CA VAL A 369 7.63 -15.13 -4.71
C VAL A 369 6.48 -14.81 -5.66
N PRO A 370 6.04 -15.76 -6.51
CA PRO A 370 4.87 -15.58 -7.36
C PRO A 370 3.59 -15.71 -6.53
N LEU A 371 2.53 -15.04 -6.96
CA LEU A 371 1.17 -15.24 -6.46
C LEU A 371 0.41 -16.17 -7.42
N PRO A 372 -0.49 -17.03 -6.92
CA PRO A 372 -1.35 -17.81 -7.79
C PRO A 372 -2.22 -16.88 -8.63
N SER A 373 -2.30 -17.14 -9.93
CA SER A 373 -3.11 -16.34 -10.87
C SER A 373 -4.62 -16.45 -10.59
N GLU A 374 -5.06 -17.49 -9.88
CA GLU A 374 -6.45 -17.65 -9.47
C GLU A 374 -6.72 -16.89 -8.16
N GLY A 375 -7.40 -15.75 -8.24
CA GLY A 375 -7.89 -14.96 -7.10
C GLY A 375 -6.95 -13.85 -6.58
N TYR A 376 -5.82 -13.57 -7.24
CA TYR A 376 -4.96 -12.44 -6.92
C TYR A 376 -4.77 -11.53 -8.14
N ILE A 377 -4.95 -10.22 -7.92
CA ILE A 377 -4.80 -9.18 -8.94
C ILE A 377 -3.34 -9.03 -9.41
N LEU A 378 -2.38 -9.46 -8.59
CA LEU A 378 -0.96 -9.29 -8.84
C LEU A 378 -0.29 -10.64 -9.09
N THR A 379 0.61 -10.70 -10.06
CA THR A 379 1.35 -11.92 -10.42
C THR A 379 2.49 -12.26 -9.46
N THR A 380 3.02 -11.27 -8.74
CA THR A 380 4.10 -11.42 -7.75
C THR A 380 3.81 -10.61 -6.50
N VAL A 381 4.35 -11.04 -5.36
CA VAL A 381 4.24 -10.28 -4.11
C VAL A 381 4.98 -8.95 -4.26
N PRO A 382 4.27 -7.80 -4.24
CA PRO A 382 4.93 -6.51 -4.37
C PRO A 382 5.68 -6.16 -3.08
N ALA A 383 6.91 -5.70 -3.20
CA ALA A 383 7.73 -5.24 -2.09
C ALA A 383 8.16 -3.78 -2.33
N ALA A 384 7.48 -2.84 -1.67
CA ALA A 384 7.84 -1.43 -1.77
C ALA A 384 9.03 -1.08 -0.88
N LEU A 385 9.91 -0.20 -1.38
CA LEU A 385 11.07 0.29 -0.64
C LEU A 385 10.69 1.54 0.18
N CYS A 386 10.05 1.33 1.33
CA CYS A 386 9.51 2.40 2.18
C CYS A 386 10.48 2.82 3.30
N TRP A 387 11.60 3.47 2.96
CA TRP A 387 12.68 3.87 3.88
C TRP A 387 12.19 4.63 5.11
N GLY A 388 11.26 5.58 4.95
CA GLY A 388 10.72 6.38 6.06
C GLY A 388 9.96 5.53 7.08
N ARG A 389 9.09 4.63 6.61
CA ARG A 389 8.30 3.72 7.47
C ARG A 389 9.18 2.70 8.18
N TRP A 390 10.21 2.16 7.50
CA TRP A 390 11.20 1.26 8.09
C TRP A 390 11.97 1.96 9.21
N LEU A 391 12.45 3.19 8.98
CA LEU A 391 13.16 3.97 9.99
C LEU A 391 12.30 4.19 11.23
N VAL A 392 11.04 4.61 11.06
CA VAL A 392 10.10 4.81 12.17
C VAL A 392 9.89 3.51 12.96
N ALA A 393 9.63 2.38 12.27
CA ALA A 393 9.42 1.10 12.93
C ALA A 393 10.65 0.62 13.70
N VAL A 394 11.85 0.76 13.13
CA VAL A 394 13.12 0.41 13.77
C VAL A 394 13.38 1.28 15.00
N VAL A 395 13.21 2.59 14.89
CA VAL A 395 13.38 3.53 16.01
C VAL A 395 12.37 3.24 17.11
N ALA A 396 11.10 3.03 16.76
CA ALA A 396 10.06 2.66 17.72
C ALA A 396 10.41 1.36 18.47
N THR A 397 10.85 0.32 17.74
CA THR A 397 11.29 -0.95 18.33
C THR A 397 12.46 -0.76 19.31
N ILE A 398 13.44 0.06 18.97
CA ILE A 398 14.57 0.36 19.86
C ILE A 398 14.08 1.06 21.13
N ILE A 399 13.24 2.09 21.00
CA ILE A 399 12.74 2.87 22.15
C ILE A 399 11.93 1.96 23.09
N ILE A 400 10.98 1.18 22.54
CA ILE A 400 10.14 0.26 23.31
C ILE A 400 11.02 -0.78 24.03
N ALA A 401 11.99 -1.38 23.31
CA ALA A 401 12.89 -2.36 23.88
C ALA A 401 13.73 -1.78 25.03
N LEU A 402 14.26 -0.57 24.88
CA LEU A 402 15.03 0.09 25.95
C LEU A 402 14.17 0.38 27.18
N VAL A 403 12.93 0.86 26.99
CA VAL A 403 12.00 1.16 28.10
C VAL A 403 11.66 -0.13 28.88
N VAL A 404 11.29 -1.19 28.17
CA VAL A 404 10.92 -2.47 28.79
C VAL A 404 12.11 -3.12 29.51
N MET A 405 13.34 -2.94 29.00
CA MET A 405 14.55 -3.48 29.59
C MET A 405 14.92 -2.84 30.97
N ILE A 406 14.33 -1.70 31.29
CA ILE A 406 14.55 -1.08 32.63
C ILE A 406 14.01 -2.00 33.72
N LEU A 407 12.88 -2.67 33.50
CA LEU A 407 12.24 -3.51 34.52
C LEU A 407 13.14 -4.69 34.96
N PRO A 408 13.63 -5.57 34.07
CA PRO A 408 14.54 -6.66 34.50
C PRO A 408 15.89 -6.14 35.01
N ALA A 409 16.38 -5.00 34.50
CA ALA A 409 17.58 -4.37 35.00
C ALA A 409 17.42 -3.85 36.47
N MET A 410 16.22 -3.37 36.81
CA MET A 410 15.90 -2.99 38.22
C MET A 410 15.84 -4.21 39.14
N LEU A 411 15.31 -5.33 38.69
CA LEU A 411 15.31 -6.59 39.43
C LEU A 411 16.76 -7.06 39.72
N ALA A 412 17.67 -6.91 38.76
CA ALA A 412 19.09 -7.17 38.92
C ALA A 412 19.72 -6.36 40.06
N ALA A 413 19.32 -5.11 40.24
CA ALA A 413 19.87 -4.23 41.27
C ALA A 413 19.37 -4.54 42.71
N GLN A 414 18.34 -5.39 42.85
CA GLN A 414 17.81 -5.79 44.15
C GLN A 414 18.59 -6.94 44.83
N VAL A 415 19.50 -7.58 44.11
CA VAL A 415 20.33 -8.67 44.67
C VAL A 415 21.14 -8.15 45.86
N SER A 416 20.93 -8.77 47.03
CA SER A 416 21.64 -8.39 48.27
C SER A 416 23.08 -8.90 48.24
N PRO A 417 24.10 -8.09 48.65
CA PRO A 417 25.50 -8.50 48.65
C PRO A 417 25.76 -9.75 49.53
N SER A 418 25.04 -9.87 50.64
CA SER A 418 25.20 -10.98 51.59
C SER A 418 24.73 -12.34 51.03
N LYS A 419 23.72 -12.34 50.13
CA LYS A 419 23.28 -13.58 49.48
C LYS A 419 24.15 -13.93 48.27
N ALA A 420 24.70 -12.92 47.57
CA ALA A 420 25.52 -13.13 46.37
C ALA A 420 26.90 -13.76 46.66
N ILE A 421 27.46 -13.56 47.87
CA ILE A 421 28.77 -14.08 48.28
C ILE A 421 28.66 -15.49 48.91
N ARG A 422 27.45 -15.89 49.33
CA ARG A 422 27.22 -17.16 50.08
C ARG A 422 26.80 -18.34 49.18
N TYR A 423 26.66 -18.15 47.91
CA TYR A 423 26.38 -19.25 46.96
C TYR A 423 27.71 -19.81 46.44
N GLU A 424 28.19 -20.85 47.11
CA GLU A 424 29.00 -21.92 46.56
C GLU A 424 28.12 -23.06 46.10
#